data_30103275a0ba52d0ffb653d8f474a23d
#
_entry.id   30103275a0ba52d0ffb653d8f474a23d
#
_cell.length_a   1.000
_cell.length_b   1.000
_cell.length_c   1.000
_cell.angle_alpha   90.00
_cell.angle_beta   90.00
_cell.angle_gamma   90.00
#
_symmetry.space_group_name_H-M   'P 1'
#
loop_
_entity.id
_entity.type
_entity.pdbx_description
1 polymer ?
#
loop_
_entity_poly.entity_id
_entity_poly.type
_entity_poly.pdbx_seq_one_letter_code
_entity_poly.pdbx_strand_id
1 'polypeptide(L)'
;LGIIALLVIATVIGLGTSMPLISAIPGVGHRLQSLFAGSFKIDDGTTFNPDAQPFTDGRFGLVGDFYSTTVPPLGLILVILLIIGPLLGWRDTNKRSLLRALRFPALGAVVAACVGLVLGVRDPLPLAYVSLCAFAFGTNVLMIVRTLRSGWLRIGGYLAHVGLMVLLVGAVASTIYATEEVRLLVPEGESVSAFGYTVTFNGWRQTPEGRGILDLTVTRGNETFRATPQLYFNQMMGATMATPAIRSELFHDVYISPSEYQPPYDRNMADMSIGQSGTVGPYEFTFLGFDVSDAHTTGSAEVGAKLRVTYEGQSVELTPRIRLVTSPSDPVGGIVDMPAELPGGHKATLAAFDPMERRVLIRVEGLNLPVDPAKAVITLSLKPGVMLVWLGVIIGVIGGLIAVVRRTLEGRGALEGRRVRLPRGFGELARFVSSR
;
A
#
# COMPACT_ATOMS: atom_id res chain seq x y z
N LEU A 1 9.85 6.48 -32.76
CA LEU A 1 10.26 5.36 -31.89
C LEU A 1 9.90 5.63 -30.43
N GLY A 2 10.26 6.78 -29.82
CA GLY A 2 9.94 7.07 -28.41
C GLY A 2 8.45 7.03 -28.08
N ILE A 3 7.59 7.58 -28.95
CA ILE A 3 6.12 7.51 -28.81
C ILE A 3 5.63 6.05 -28.85
N ILE A 4 6.20 5.24 -29.73
CA ILE A 4 5.84 3.81 -29.84
C ILE A 4 6.23 3.08 -28.54
N ALA A 5 7.43 3.32 -28.00
CA ALA A 5 7.86 2.73 -26.73
C ALA A 5 6.93 3.12 -25.58
N LEU A 6 6.56 4.40 -25.48
CA LEU A 6 5.60 4.88 -24.48
C LEU A 6 4.22 4.23 -24.63
N LEU A 7 3.73 4.10 -25.86
CA LEU A 7 2.46 3.43 -26.14
C LEU A 7 2.50 1.95 -25.76
N VAL A 8 3.60 1.25 -26.03
CA VAL A 8 3.78 -0.15 -25.62
C VAL A 8 3.76 -0.27 -24.09
N ILE A 9 4.50 0.59 -23.38
CA ILE A 9 4.53 0.58 -21.90
C ILE A 9 3.11 0.88 -21.37
N ALA A 10 2.45 1.92 -21.89
CA ALA A 10 1.11 2.29 -21.47
C ALA A 10 0.09 1.16 -21.73
N THR A 11 0.22 0.46 -22.87
CA THR A 11 -0.63 -0.68 -23.21
C THR A 11 -0.39 -1.85 -22.25
N VAL A 12 0.86 -2.21 -21.97
CA VAL A 12 1.20 -3.28 -21.02
C VAL A 12 0.65 -2.98 -19.62
N ILE A 13 0.87 -1.77 -19.12
CA ILE A 13 0.36 -1.37 -17.81
C ILE A 13 -1.18 -1.31 -17.84
N GLY A 14 -1.75 -0.68 -18.85
CA GLY A 14 -3.22 -0.51 -18.99
C GLY A 14 -3.96 -1.84 -19.08
N LEU A 15 -3.49 -2.76 -19.91
CA LEU A 15 -4.06 -4.11 -20.00
C LEU A 15 -3.87 -4.89 -18.71
N GLY A 16 -2.69 -4.83 -18.11
CA GLY A 16 -2.41 -5.50 -16.86
C GLY A 16 -3.31 -5.03 -15.71
N THR A 17 -3.46 -3.71 -15.53
CA THR A 17 -4.33 -3.13 -14.50
C THR A 17 -5.82 -3.33 -14.78
N SER A 18 -6.20 -3.50 -16.04
CA SER A 18 -7.58 -3.79 -16.45
C SER A 18 -7.92 -5.28 -16.42
N MET A 19 -6.96 -6.15 -16.10
CA MET A 19 -7.16 -7.60 -16.13
C MET A 19 -8.33 -8.08 -15.27
N PRO A 20 -8.60 -7.55 -14.06
CA PRO A 20 -9.76 -7.94 -13.28
C PRO A 20 -11.09 -7.66 -13.98
N LEU A 21 -11.17 -6.58 -14.76
CA LEU A 21 -12.35 -6.23 -15.56
C LEU A 21 -12.46 -7.10 -16.80
N ILE A 22 -11.35 -7.32 -17.50
CA ILE A 22 -11.30 -8.12 -18.74
C ILE A 22 -11.62 -9.57 -18.43
N SER A 23 -11.06 -10.13 -17.36
CA SER A 23 -11.30 -11.51 -16.95
C SER A 23 -12.72 -11.75 -16.44
N ALA A 24 -13.44 -10.71 -16.01
CA ALA A 24 -14.85 -10.80 -15.62
C ALA A 24 -15.80 -11.00 -16.83
N ILE A 25 -15.33 -10.80 -18.08
CA ILE A 25 -16.14 -11.01 -19.28
C ILE A 25 -16.38 -12.52 -19.47
N PRO A 26 -17.64 -12.99 -19.58
CA PRO A 26 -17.96 -14.40 -19.74
C PRO A 26 -17.21 -15.06 -20.90
N GLY A 27 -16.54 -16.17 -20.62
CA GLY A 27 -15.77 -16.96 -21.59
C GLY A 27 -14.38 -16.38 -21.98
N VAL A 28 -14.06 -15.16 -21.57
CA VAL A 28 -12.75 -14.54 -21.83
C VAL A 28 -11.75 -14.89 -20.72
N GLY A 29 -12.18 -14.83 -19.47
CA GLY A 29 -11.33 -15.04 -18.29
C GLY A 29 -10.59 -16.38 -18.34
N HIS A 30 -11.27 -17.50 -18.48
CA HIS A 30 -10.64 -18.82 -18.56
C HIS A 30 -9.64 -18.98 -19.73
N ARG A 31 -9.90 -18.34 -20.88
CA ARG A 31 -8.94 -18.35 -21.99
C ARG A 31 -7.67 -17.57 -21.67
N LEU A 32 -7.81 -16.43 -21.00
CA LEU A 32 -6.68 -15.62 -20.57
C LEU A 32 -5.89 -16.31 -19.46
N GLN A 33 -6.56 -16.96 -18.50
CA GLN A 33 -5.91 -17.71 -17.43
C GLN A 33 -4.93 -18.76 -17.99
N SER A 34 -5.34 -19.49 -19.04
CA SER A 34 -4.47 -20.50 -19.66
C SER A 34 -3.20 -19.93 -20.29
N LEU A 35 -3.24 -18.65 -20.75
CA LEU A 35 -2.07 -17.95 -21.31
C LEU A 35 -1.10 -17.51 -20.21
N PHE A 36 -1.58 -17.28 -19.01
CA PHE A 36 -0.77 -16.81 -17.88
C PHE A 36 -0.39 -17.93 -16.89
N ALA A 37 -0.93 -19.15 -17.07
CA ALA A 37 -0.61 -20.28 -16.21
C ALA A 37 0.91 -20.54 -16.18
N GLY A 38 1.48 -20.58 -14.99
CA GLY A 38 2.91 -20.78 -14.78
C GLY A 38 3.84 -19.63 -15.18
N SER A 39 3.27 -18.50 -15.67
CA SER A 39 4.07 -17.40 -16.26
C SER A 39 4.61 -16.42 -15.23
N PHE A 40 4.02 -16.34 -14.05
CA PHE A 40 4.42 -15.43 -12.95
C PHE A 40 4.03 -16.02 -11.59
N LYS A 41 4.60 -15.48 -10.53
CA LYS A 41 4.29 -15.83 -9.15
C LYS A 41 3.23 -14.89 -8.58
N ILE A 42 2.41 -15.39 -7.67
CA ILE A 42 1.48 -14.62 -6.87
C ILE A 42 2.11 -14.22 -5.53
N ASP A 43 1.45 -13.36 -4.76
CA ASP A 43 2.00 -12.73 -3.54
C ASP A 43 2.53 -13.70 -2.46
N ASP A 44 2.05 -14.94 -2.45
CA ASP A 44 2.54 -16.00 -1.55
C ASP A 44 3.81 -16.72 -2.07
N GLY A 45 4.36 -16.28 -3.21
CA GLY A 45 5.52 -16.89 -3.86
C GLY A 45 5.22 -18.13 -4.69
N THR A 46 3.96 -18.59 -4.74
CA THR A 46 3.53 -19.70 -5.58
C THR A 46 3.39 -19.28 -7.05
N THR A 47 3.55 -20.25 -7.96
CA THR A 47 3.31 -20.01 -9.38
C THR A 47 1.82 -19.92 -9.65
N PHE A 48 1.40 -18.98 -10.50
CA PHE A 48 -0.01 -18.81 -10.86
C PHE A 48 -0.59 -20.12 -11.42
N ASN A 49 -1.64 -20.62 -10.74
CA ASN A 49 -2.38 -21.82 -11.15
C ASN A 49 -3.87 -21.43 -11.33
N PRO A 50 -4.40 -21.43 -12.57
CA PRO A 50 -5.78 -21.06 -12.85
C PRO A 50 -6.80 -22.03 -12.23
N ASP A 51 -6.42 -23.27 -11.93
CA ASP A 51 -7.31 -24.30 -11.37
C ASP A 51 -7.39 -24.23 -9.85
N ALA A 52 -6.56 -23.40 -9.20
CA ALA A 52 -6.57 -23.20 -7.76
C ALA A 52 -7.52 -22.07 -7.33
N GLN A 53 -8.14 -22.21 -6.16
CA GLN A 53 -8.88 -21.11 -5.54
C GLN A 53 -7.93 -19.93 -5.26
N PRO A 54 -8.35 -18.66 -5.45
CA PRO A 54 -9.70 -18.17 -5.82
C PRO A 54 -9.95 -18.02 -7.33
N PHE A 55 -9.15 -18.60 -8.21
CA PHE A 55 -9.14 -18.32 -9.64
C PHE A 55 -10.08 -19.21 -10.47
N THR A 56 -10.78 -20.16 -9.84
CA THR A 56 -11.66 -21.15 -10.52
C THR A 56 -12.89 -20.54 -11.20
N ASP A 57 -13.25 -19.30 -10.87
CA ASP A 57 -14.35 -18.56 -11.52
C ASP A 57 -13.94 -17.83 -12.82
N GLY A 58 -12.69 -17.97 -13.24
CA GLY A 58 -12.12 -17.30 -14.40
C GLY A 58 -11.62 -15.88 -14.14
N ARG A 59 -11.88 -15.30 -12.98
CA ARG A 59 -11.47 -13.94 -12.63
C ARG A 59 -10.07 -13.93 -12.01
N PHE A 60 -9.23 -13.01 -12.47
CA PHE A 60 -7.90 -12.80 -11.90
C PHE A 60 -7.37 -11.41 -12.19
N GLY A 61 -6.40 -10.97 -11.38
CA GLY A 61 -5.62 -9.75 -11.59
C GLY A 61 -4.15 -10.10 -11.77
N LEU A 62 -3.41 -9.26 -12.49
CA LEU A 62 -1.96 -9.34 -12.55
C LEU A 62 -1.39 -8.53 -11.38
N VAL A 63 -0.60 -9.18 -10.54
CA VAL A 63 0.00 -8.59 -9.35
C VAL A 63 1.46 -8.19 -9.56
N GLY A 64 2.10 -7.68 -8.52
CA GLY A 64 3.41 -7.04 -8.55
C GLY A 64 4.48 -7.70 -9.41
N ASP A 65 4.56 -9.03 -9.39
CA ASP A 65 5.60 -9.79 -10.09
C ASP A 65 5.53 -9.65 -11.63
N PHE A 66 4.32 -9.51 -12.19
CA PHE A 66 4.16 -9.23 -13.61
C PHE A 66 4.77 -7.88 -13.99
N TYR A 67 4.49 -6.84 -13.19
CA TYR A 67 4.99 -5.49 -13.48
C TYR A 67 6.48 -5.38 -13.20
N SER A 68 6.99 -6.01 -12.14
CA SER A 68 8.41 -6.01 -11.80
C SER A 68 9.27 -6.72 -12.85
N THR A 69 8.70 -7.66 -13.58
CA THR A 69 9.39 -8.39 -14.66
C THR A 69 9.28 -7.71 -16.02
N THR A 70 8.11 -7.14 -16.35
CA THR A 70 7.84 -6.63 -17.72
C THR A 70 8.18 -5.14 -17.90
N VAL A 71 7.91 -4.30 -16.91
CA VAL A 71 8.08 -2.85 -17.02
C VAL A 71 9.55 -2.41 -17.05
N PRO A 72 10.47 -2.96 -16.23
CA PRO A 72 11.86 -2.51 -16.23
C PRO A 72 12.57 -2.67 -17.58
N PRO A 73 12.53 -3.81 -18.28
CA PRO A 73 13.18 -3.91 -19.60
C PRO A 73 12.65 -2.90 -20.62
N LEU A 74 11.33 -2.65 -20.63
CA LEU A 74 10.70 -1.66 -21.51
C LEU A 74 11.14 -0.23 -21.15
N GLY A 75 11.23 0.07 -19.86
CA GLY A 75 11.75 1.35 -19.37
C GLY A 75 13.21 1.58 -19.79
N LEU A 76 14.04 0.54 -19.76
CA LEU A 76 15.44 0.64 -20.21
C LEU A 76 15.52 0.98 -21.68
N ILE A 77 14.70 0.34 -22.53
CA ILE A 77 14.59 0.69 -23.96
C ILE A 77 14.19 2.15 -24.13
N LEU A 78 13.23 2.65 -23.35
CA LEU A 78 12.82 4.05 -23.38
C LEU A 78 13.98 4.97 -23.04
N VAL A 79 14.76 4.69 -22.01
CA VAL A 79 15.93 5.50 -21.62
C VAL A 79 16.96 5.53 -22.75
N ILE A 80 17.24 4.41 -23.40
CA ILE A 80 18.15 4.34 -24.57
C ILE A 80 17.63 5.22 -25.71
N LEU A 81 16.33 5.19 -26.00
CA LEU A 81 15.73 6.05 -27.04
C LEU A 81 15.80 7.54 -26.68
N LEU A 82 15.70 7.88 -25.40
CA LEU A 82 15.86 9.26 -24.91
C LEU A 82 17.30 9.76 -24.95
N ILE A 83 18.29 8.87 -24.95
CA ILE A 83 19.70 9.20 -25.20
C ILE A 83 19.90 9.52 -26.69
N ILE A 84 19.39 8.67 -27.57
CA ILE A 84 19.65 8.72 -29.01
C ILE A 84 18.87 9.88 -29.66
N GLY A 85 17.61 10.07 -29.27
CA GLY A 85 16.71 11.06 -29.89
C GLY A 85 17.25 12.48 -29.98
N PRO A 86 17.72 13.08 -28.87
CA PRO A 86 18.29 14.44 -28.86
C PRO A 86 19.59 14.59 -29.66
N LEU A 87 20.30 13.50 -29.90
CA LEU A 87 21.61 13.48 -30.54
C LEU A 87 21.54 13.37 -32.08
N LEU A 88 20.46 12.80 -32.58
CA LEU A 88 20.25 12.67 -34.00
C LEU A 88 19.83 14.02 -34.58
N GLY A 89 20.75 14.67 -35.28
CA GLY A 89 20.44 15.86 -36.11
C GLY A 89 19.56 15.45 -37.28
N TRP A 90 18.63 16.35 -37.68
CA TRP A 90 17.62 16.07 -38.72
C TRP A 90 18.22 15.74 -40.10
N ARG A 91 19.46 16.11 -40.41
CA ARG A 91 20.06 15.89 -41.74
C ARG A 91 21.53 15.52 -41.79
N ASP A 92 22.39 16.12 -40.96
CA ASP A 92 23.83 15.87 -40.98
C ASP A 92 24.43 15.91 -39.58
N THR A 93 24.86 14.76 -39.06
CA THR A 93 25.57 14.69 -37.80
C THR A 93 27.04 14.37 -38.03
N ASN A 94 27.92 15.39 -37.88
CA ASN A 94 29.36 15.16 -37.94
C ASN A 94 29.80 14.27 -36.77
N LYS A 95 30.26 13.04 -37.08
CA LYS A 95 30.65 12.01 -36.10
C LYS A 95 31.68 12.55 -35.06
N ARG A 96 32.68 13.35 -35.48
CA ARG A 96 33.67 13.91 -34.57
C ARG A 96 33.07 14.92 -33.57
N SER A 97 32.13 15.74 -34.01
CA SER A 97 31.43 16.70 -33.15
C SER A 97 30.49 15.95 -32.15
N LEU A 98 29.82 14.90 -32.60
CA LEU A 98 28.98 14.06 -31.77
C LEU A 98 29.82 13.37 -30.68
N LEU A 99 30.90 12.71 -31.02
CA LEU A 99 31.77 12.03 -30.06
C LEU A 99 32.35 13.00 -29.02
N ARG A 100 32.74 14.24 -29.45
CA ARG A 100 33.15 15.29 -28.50
C ARG A 100 32.05 15.74 -27.55
N ALA A 101 30.82 15.81 -28.05
CA ALA A 101 29.67 16.19 -27.23
C ALA A 101 29.27 15.12 -26.22
N LEU A 102 29.46 13.84 -26.58
CA LEU A 102 29.09 12.70 -25.75
C LEU A 102 30.06 12.43 -24.58
N ARG A 103 31.30 12.93 -24.65
CA ARG A 103 32.31 12.64 -23.63
C ARG A 103 31.92 13.03 -22.20
N PHE A 104 31.23 14.19 -22.02
CA PHE A 104 30.78 14.64 -20.70
C PHE A 104 29.60 13.80 -20.17
N PRO A 105 28.53 13.54 -20.95
CA PRO A 105 27.49 12.57 -20.56
C PRO A 105 28.05 11.17 -20.26
N ALA A 106 29.00 10.67 -21.05
CA ALA A 106 29.63 9.38 -20.83
C ALA A 106 30.44 9.34 -19.52
N LEU A 107 31.20 10.40 -19.23
CA LEU A 107 31.89 10.50 -17.95
C LEU A 107 30.88 10.52 -16.78
N GLY A 108 29.80 11.28 -16.91
CA GLY A 108 28.73 11.28 -15.91
C GLY A 108 28.12 9.89 -15.68
N ALA A 109 27.91 9.13 -16.74
CA ALA A 109 27.43 7.73 -16.64
C ALA A 109 28.41 6.83 -15.92
N VAL A 110 29.71 6.93 -16.23
CA VAL A 110 30.76 6.15 -15.55
C VAL A 110 30.84 6.51 -14.08
N VAL A 111 30.82 7.82 -13.76
CA VAL A 111 30.80 8.29 -12.35
C VAL A 111 29.57 7.75 -11.63
N ALA A 112 28.39 7.81 -12.24
CA ALA A 112 27.16 7.29 -11.66
C ALA A 112 27.22 5.77 -11.43
N ALA A 113 27.82 5.02 -12.37
CA ALA A 113 28.07 3.59 -12.20
C ALA A 113 29.02 3.31 -11.01
N CYS A 114 30.14 4.04 -10.94
CA CYS A 114 31.10 3.88 -9.84
C CYS A 114 30.46 4.22 -8.47
N VAL A 115 29.70 5.32 -8.40
CA VAL A 115 28.96 5.70 -7.18
C VAL A 115 27.94 4.63 -6.82
N GLY A 116 27.17 4.10 -7.78
CA GLY A 116 26.23 3.00 -7.55
C GLY A 116 26.90 1.78 -6.96
N LEU A 117 28.06 1.37 -7.51
CA LEU A 117 28.84 0.23 -7.00
C LEU A 117 29.36 0.48 -5.57
N VAL A 118 29.83 1.69 -5.27
CA VAL A 118 30.29 2.07 -3.92
C VAL A 118 29.13 2.06 -2.93
N LEU A 119 27.96 2.50 -3.34
CA LEU A 119 26.73 2.48 -2.55
C LEU A 119 26.10 1.08 -2.42
N GLY A 120 26.71 0.06 -3.02
CA GLY A 120 26.30 -1.34 -2.85
C GLY A 120 25.33 -1.87 -3.90
N VAL A 121 25.03 -1.14 -4.98
CA VAL A 121 24.24 -1.65 -6.11
C VAL A 121 25.05 -2.73 -6.83
N ARG A 122 24.65 -3.99 -6.68
CA ARG A 122 25.34 -5.14 -7.30
C ARG A 122 24.59 -5.70 -8.52
N ASP A 123 23.28 -5.54 -8.53
CA ASP A 123 22.46 -6.03 -9.62
C ASP A 123 22.70 -5.26 -10.92
N PRO A 124 22.88 -5.95 -12.06
CA PRO A 124 23.23 -5.31 -13.31
C PRO A 124 22.11 -4.41 -13.87
N LEU A 125 20.84 -4.75 -13.66
CA LEU A 125 19.71 -3.98 -14.18
C LEU A 125 19.59 -2.59 -13.52
N PRO A 126 19.53 -2.46 -12.19
CA PRO A 126 19.56 -1.16 -11.52
C PRO A 126 20.81 -0.33 -11.85
N LEU A 127 21.97 -0.96 -11.90
CA LEU A 127 23.22 -0.29 -12.25
C LEU A 127 23.19 0.28 -13.68
N ALA A 128 22.64 -0.50 -14.64
CA ALA A 128 22.40 -0.02 -16.00
C ALA A 128 21.43 1.16 -16.03
N TYR A 129 20.33 1.10 -15.25
CA TYR A 129 19.38 2.21 -15.14
C TYR A 129 20.06 3.50 -14.67
N VAL A 130 20.75 3.44 -13.53
CA VAL A 130 21.41 4.63 -12.95
C VAL A 130 22.42 5.22 -13.94
N SER A 131 23.22 4.36 -14.57
CA SER A 131 24.24 4.77 -15.54
C SER A 131 23.64 5.40 -16.80
N LEU A 132 22.63 4.76 -17.40
CA LEU A 132 21.97 5.23 -18.61
C LEU A 132 21.10 6.47 -18.34
N CYS A 133 20.45 6.57 -17.18
CA CYS A 133 19.75 7.77 -16.77
C CYS A 133 20.71 8.95 -16.58
N ALA A 134 21.89 8.74 -15.97
CA ALA A 134 22.92 9.78 -15.87
C ALA A 134 23.44 10.22 -17.24
N PHE A 135 23.61 9.28 -18.18
CA PHE A 135 23.97 9.59 -19.56
C PHE A 135 22.88 10.42 -20.24
N ALA A 136 21.62 9.98 -20.17
CA ALA A 136 20.48 10.67 -20.75
C ALA A 136 20.25 12.05 -20.13
N PHE A 137 20.43 12.18 -18.82
CA PHE A 137 20.42 13.46 -18.10
C PHE A 137 21.46 14.41 -18.68
N GLY A 138 22.72 13.97 -18.78
CA GLY A 138 23.82 14.78 -19.31
C GLY A 138 23.59 15.21 -20.77
N THR A 139 23.07 14.33 -21.65
CA THR A 139 22.76 14.69 -23.03
C THR A 139 21.64 15.72 -23.12
N ASN A 140 20.57 15.58 -22.32
CA ASN A 140 19.45 16.52 -22.33
C ASN A 140 19.85 17.88 -21.71
N VAL A 141 20.64 17.92 -20.64
CA VAL A 141 21.20 19.16 -20.07
C VAL A 141 22.07 19.86 -21.09
N LEU A 142 22.95 19.16 -21.81
CA LEU A 142 23.75 19.71 -22.88
C LEU A 142 22.86 20.36 -23.97
N MET A 143 21.76 19.72 -24.34
CA MET A 143 20.81 20.28 -25.30
C MET A 143 20.06 21.48 -24.76
N ILE A 144 19.71 21.50 -23.47
CA ILE A 144 19.13 22.68 -22.80
C ILE A 144 20.09 23.86 -22.94
N VAL A 145 21.36 23.71 -22.54
CA VAL A 145 22.38 24.78 -22.59
C VAL A 145 22.57 25.33 -24.01
N ARG A 146 22.61 24.42 -25.01
CA ARG A 146 22.75 24.83 -26.42
C ARG A 146 21.50 25.56 -26.93
N THR A 147 20.33 25.08 -26.58
CA THR A 147 19.04 25.55 -27.11
C THR A 147 18.58 26.84 -26.42
N LEU A 148 19.00 27.05 -25.15
CA LEU A 148 18.63 28.21 -24.35
C LEU A 148 19.05 29.54 -25.05
N ARG A 149 20.16 29.53 -25.77
CA ARG A 149 20.62 30.68 -26.57
C ARG A 149 19.65 31.05 -27.69
N SER A 150 18.83 30.10 -28.15
CA SER A 150 17.83 30.28 -29.21
C SER A 150 16.44 30.64 -28.70
N GLY A 151 16.25 30.63 -27.37
CA GLY A 151 15.00 30.96 -26.69
C GLY A 151 14.57 29.90 -25.69
N TRP A 152 14.16 30.35 -24.50
CA TRP A 152 13.81 29.47 -23.37
C TRP A 152 12.64 28.55 -23.63
N LEU A 153 11.66 28.93 -24.45
CA LEU A 153 10.52 28.07 -24.81
C LEU A 153 10.93 26.80 -25.59
N ARG A 154 12.13 26.76 -26.13
CA ARG A 154 12.64 25.62 -26.90
C ARG A 154 13.22 24.51 -26.04
N ILE A 155 13.47 24.78 -24.75
CA ILE A 155 14.05 23.79 -23.83
C ILE A 155 13.03 22.81 -23.26
N GLY A 156 11.71 23.10 -23.39
CA GLY A 156 10.64 22.36 -22.69
C GLY A 156 10.74 20.85 -22.82
N GLY A 157 10.92 20.31 -24.03
CA GLY A 157 11.03 18.87 -24.23
C GLY A 157 12.25 18.24 -23.55
N TYR A 158 13.41 18.92 -23.62
CA TYR A 158 14.64 18.46 -22.96
C TYR A 158 14.51 18.51 -21.43
N LEU A 159 13.85 19.54 -20.91
CA LEU A 159 13.58 19.67 -19.48
C LEU A 159 12.63 18.57 -19.00
N ALA A 160 11.61 18.22 -19.77
CA ALA A 160 10.73 17.11 -19.46
C ALA A 160 11.48 15.76 -19.40
N HIS A 161 12.43 15.56 -20.32
CA HIS A 161 13.30 14.37 -20.29
C HIS A 161 14.23 14.35 -19.08
N VAL A 162 14.80 15.50 -18.69
CA VAL A 162 15.60 15.64 -17.45
C VAL A 162 14.75 15.24 -16.23
N GLY A 163 13.51 15.75 -16.15
CA GLY A 163 12.57 15.36 -15.09
C GLY A 163 12.33 13.85 -15.04
N LEU A 164 12.12 13.23 -16.21
CA LEU A 164 11.94 11.77 -16.29
C LEU A 164 13.18 10.99 -15.82
N MET A 165 14.39 11.45 -16.13
CA MET A 165 15.61 10.79 -15.65
C MET A 165 15.76 10.88 -14.15
N VAL A 166 15.47 12.03 -13.55
CA VAL A 166 15.48 12.23 -12.10
C VAL A 166 14.43 11.33 -11.43
N LEU A 167 13.23 11.26 -11.99
CA LEU A 167 12.16 10.38 -11.53
C LEU A 167 12.59 8.90 -11.55
N LEU A 168 13.17 8.44 -12.66
CA LEU A 168 13.60 7.04 -12.80
C LEU A 168 14.72 6.68 -11.83
N VAL A 169 15.69 7.58 -11.62
CA VAL A 169 16.74 7.38 -10.60
C VAL A 169 16.13 7.29 -9.20
N GLY A 170 15.18 8.16 -8.88
CA GLY A 170 14.44 8.11 -7.61
C GLY A 170 13.67 6.80 -7.43
N ALA A 171 12.98 6.34 -8.47
CA ALA A 171 12.24 5.08 -8.45
C ALA A 171 13.17 3.87 -8.24
N VAL A 172 14.29 3.82 -8.95
CA VAL A 172 15.31 2.78 -8.78
C VAL A 172 15.90 2.83 -7.37
N ALA A 173 16.25 4.01 -6.86
CA ALA A 173 16.77 4.17 -5.50
C ALA A 173 15.74 3.71 -4.45
N SER A 174 14.47 4.09 -4.63
CA SER A 174 13.39 3.68 -3.73
C SER A 174 13.16 2.16 -3.72
N THR A 175 13.44 1.47 -4.82
CA THR A 175 13.28 0.01 -4.91
C THR A 175 14.47 -0.73 -4.30
N ILE A 176 15.72 -0.28 -4.60
CA ILE A 176 16.94 -0.98 -4.16
C ILE A 176 17.23 -0.76 -2.68
N TYR A 177 17.02 0.47 -2.20
CA TYR A 177 17.35 0.87 -0.83
C TYR A 177 16.14 0.92 0.08
N ALA A 178 14.97 0.42 -0.37
CA ALA A 178 13.87 0.17 0.54
C ALA A 178 14.35 -0.77 1.65
N THR A 179 14.14 -0.39 2.91
CA THR A 179 14.40 -1.32 4.00
C THR A 179 13.44 -2.50 3.91
N GLU A 180 13.89 -3.66 4.39
CA GLU A 180 12.96 -4.76 4.63
C GLU A 180 11.82 -4.26 5.53
N GLU A 181 10.62 -4.73 5.25
CA GLU A 181 9.45 -4.38 6.02
C GLU A 181 9.50 -5.08 7.38
N VAL A 182 9.60 -4.29 8.46
CA VAL A 182 9.61 -4.84 9.82
C VAL A 182 8.20 -4.80 10.39
N ARG A 183 7.69 -5.97 10.73
CA ARG A 183 6.40 -6.11 11.41
C ARG A 183 6.59 -5.92 12.91
N LEU A 184 5.88 -4.95 13.49
CA LEU A 184 5.92 -4.60 14.89
C LEU A 184 4.56 -4.91 15.53
N LEU A 185 4.61 -5.60 16.67
CA LEU A 185 3.46 -5.77 17.56
C LEU A 185 3.61 -4.76 18.69
N VAL A 186 2.72 -3.78 18.77
CA VAL A 186 2.78 -2.68 19.71
C VAL A 186 1.56 -2.73 20.63
N PRO A 187 1.71 -3.13 21.89
CA PRO A 187 0.63 -3.05 22.88
C PRO A 187 0.25 -1.59 23.17
N GLU A 188 -1.01 -1.36 23.53
CA GLU A 188 -1.50 -0.02 23.87
C GLU A 188 -0.78 0.55 25.08
N GLY A 189 -0.29 1.77 24.97
CA GLY A 189 0.53 2.45 25.97
C GLY A 189 2.01 2.05 25.95
N GLU A 190 2.40 1.05 25.18
CA GLU A 190 3.80 0.61 25.08
C GLU A 190 4.47 1.16 23.81
N SER A 191 5.80 1.07 23.79
CA SER A 191 6.62 1.58 22.70
C SER A 191 7.55 0.50 22.16
N VAL A 192 7.63 0.39 20.83
CA VAL A 192 8.53 -0.52 20.11
C VAL A 192 9.38 0.26 19.14
N SER A 193 10.65 -0.08 19.00
CA SER A 193 11.60 0.66 18.17
C SER A 193 12.08 -0.17 16.99
N ALA A 194 12.13 0.47 15.80
CA ALA A 194 12.76 -0.07 14.60
C ALA A 194 13.33 1.07 13.74
N PHE A 195 14.44 0.85 13.07
CA PHE A 195 15.12 1.82 12.18
C PHE A 195 15.43 3.18 12.85
N GLY A 196 15.59 3.22 14.20
CA GLY A 196 15.79 4.45 14.94
C GLY A 196 14.51 5.26 15.20
N TYR A 197 13.36 4.73 14.84
CA TYR A 197 12.03 5.27 15.20
C TYR A 197 11.47 4.46 16.35
N THR A 198 10.87 5.15 17.33
CA THR A 198 10.10 4.55 18.40
C THR A 198 8.63 4.83 18.16
N VAL A 199 7.85 3.78 18.08
CA VAL A 199 6.40 3.86 17.81
C VAL A 199 5.66 3.46 19.09
N THR A 200 4.78 4.35 19.55
CA THR A 200 3.89 4.13 20.71
C THR A 200 2.46 4.04 20.19
N PHE A 201 1.74 3.01 20.60
CA PHE A 201 0.32 2.86 20.28
C PHE A 201 -0.52 3.51 21.37
N ASN A 202 -1.28 4.57 21.02
CA ASN A 202 -2.08 5.33 21.96
C ASN A 202 -3.54 4.88 22.04
N GLY A 203 -4.01 4.11 21.05
CA GLY A 203 -5.37 3.59 21.04
C GLY A 203 -5.95 3.43 19.64
N TRP A 204 -7.14 2.84 19.63
CA TRP A 204 -7.94 2.58 18.43
C TRP A 204 -9.22 3.40 18.45
N ARG A 205 -9.63 3.89 17.28
CA ARG A 205 -10.94 4.52 17.12
C ARG A 205 -11.53 4.12 15.77
N GLN A 206 -12.85 4.06 15.72
CA GLN A 206 -13.56 3.78 14.48
C GLN A 206 -14.28 5.05 14.00
N THR A 207 -14.22 5.32 12.70
CA THR A 207 -14.98 6.42 12.08
C THR A 207 -16.43 5.99 11.83
N PRO A 208 -17.37 6.94 11.64
CA PRO A 208 -18.76 6.64 11.29
C PRO A 208 -18.90 5.78 10.01
N GLU A 209 -17.92 5.86 9.09
CA GLU A 209 -17.87 5.09 7.86
C GLU A 209 -17.28 3.68 8.06
N GLY A 210 -17.04 3.25 9.31
CA GLY A 210 -16.52 1.92 9.64
C GLY A 210 -15.01 1.76 9.45
N ARG A 211 -14.25 2.85 9.22
CA ARG A 211 -12.78 2.77 9.14
C ARG A 211 -12.16 2.78 10.52
N GLY A 212 -11.29 1.83 10.76
CA GLY A 212 -10.49 1.78 11.98
C GLY A 212 -9.22 2.63 11.85
N ILE A 213 -8.95 3.48 12.82
CA ILE A 213 -7.77 4.35 12.89
C ILE A 213 -6.91 3.92 14.06
N LEU A 214 -5.66 3.57 13.79
CA LEU A 214 -4.63 3.41 14.82
C LEU A 214 -4.03 4.78 15.16
N ASP A 215 -4.09 5.18 16.41
CA ASP A 215 -3.45 6.40 16.88
C ASP A 215 -2.05 6.09 17.38
N LEU A 216 -1.05 6.55 16.65
CA LEU A 216 0.35 6.28 16.93
C LEU A 216 1.11 7.57 17.19
N THR A 217 1.98 7.55 18.19
CA THR A 217 3.02 8.56 18.40
C THR A 217 4.34 7.97 17.94
N VAL A 218 5.04 8.68 17.06
CA VAL A 218 6.32 8.24 16.51
C VAL A 218 7.39 9.25 16.86
N THR A 219 8.48 8.77 17.46
CA THR A 219 9.59 9.60 17.93
C THR A 219 10.89 9.15 17.27
N ARG A 220 11.70 10.11 16.84
CA ARG A 220 13.07 9.89 16.35
C ARG A 220 13.98 11.01 16.87
N GLY A 221 14.89 10.67 17.76
CA GLY A 221 15.71 11.67 18.45
C GLY A 221 14.84 12.68 19.19
N ASN A 222 14.91 13.95 18.83
CA ASN A 222 14.11 15.03 19.45
C ASN A 222 12.81 15.33 18.69
N GLU A 223 12.56 14.69 17.57
CA GLU A 223 11.35 14.91 16.79
C GLU A 223 10.27 13.90 17.17
N THR A 224 9.06 14.40 17.37
CA THR A 224 7.87 13.58 17.61
C THR A 224 6.75 14.00 16.68
N PHE A 225 6.08 13.02 16.10
CA PHE A 225 4.91 13.24 15.24
C PHE A 225 3.84 12.20 15.48
N ARG A 226 2.62 12.55 15.12
CA ARG A 226 1.47 11.65 15.17
C ARG A 226 1.27 10.98 13.83
N ALA A 227 1.03 9.67 13.84
CA ALA A 227 0.68 8.89 12.66
C ALA A 227 -0.68 8.21 12.89
N THR A 228 -1.55 8.25 11.88
CA THR A 228 -2.91 7.72 11.95
C THR A 228 -3.21 6.80 10.77
N PRO A 229 -2.52 5.66 10.65
CA PRO A 229 -2.81 4.69 9.62
C PRO A 229 -4.20 4.08 9.82
N GLN A 230 -4.85 3.64 8.72
CA GLN A 230 -6.24 3.20 8.74
C GLN A 230 -6.39 1.78 8.20
N LEU A 231 -7.29 1.02 8.82
CA LEU A 231 -7.79 -0.27 8.33
C LEU A 231 -9.27 -0.16 7.98
N TYR A 232 -9.68 -0.74 6.87
CA TYR A 232 -11.09 -0.80 6.49
C TYR A 232 -11.39 -2.01 5.63
N PHE A 233 -12.60 -2.55 5.77
CA PHE A 233 -13.05 -3.65 4.92
C PHE A 233 -13.59 -3.10 3.60
N ASN A 234 -13.03 -3.56 2.49
CA ASN A 234 -13.53 -3.22 1.15
C ASN A 234 -14.50 -4.30 0.68
N GLN A 235 -15.80 -3.97 0.64
CA GLN A 235 -16.85 -4.91 0.25
C GLN A 235 -16.70 -5.42 -1.18
N MET A 236 -16.20 -4.58 -2.11
CA MET A 236 -16.01 -4.99 -3.52
C MET A 236 -14.87 -6.00 -3.70
N MET A 237 -13.86 -5.93 -2.85
CA MET A 237 -12.70 -6.84 -2.90
C MET A 237 -12.83 -8.00 -1.91
N GLY A 238 -13.80 -7.97 -0.98
CA GLY A 238 -13.95 -8.96 0.07
C GLY A 238 -12.75 -9.03 1.03
N ALA A 239 -11.94 -7.97 1.12
CA ALA A 239 -10.68 -7.96 1.83
C ALA A 239 -10.51 -6.72 2.72
N THR A 240 -9.74 -6.89 3.79
CA THR A 240 -9.30 -5.76 4.62
C THR A 240 -8.18 -5.01 3.90
N MET A 241 -8.38 -3.71 3.73
CA MET A 241 -7.44 -2.78 3.10
C MET A 241 -6.78 -1.89 4.14
N ALA A 242 -5.54 -1.54 3.87
CA ALA A 242 -4.75 -0.65 4.70
C ALA A 242 -4.46 0.68 3.99
N THR A 243 -4.58 1.79 4.71
CA THR A 243 -4.07 3.09 4.28
C THR A 243 -2.90 3.45 5.21
N PRO A 244 -1.65 3.45 4.71
CA PRO A 244 -0.50 3.77 5.52
C PRO A 244 -0.48 5.25 5.91
N ALA A 245 0.11 5.57 7.06
CA ALA A 245 0.58 6.90 7.37
C ALA A 245 1.98 7.08 6.77
N ILE A 246 2.17 8.14 6.01
CA ILE A 246 3.43 8.44 5.33
C ILE A 246 3.96 9.76 5.84
N ARG A 247 5.21 9.77 6.30
CA ARG A 247 5.95 11.00 6.60
C ARG A 247 7.12 11.13 5.64
N SER A 248 7.08 12.18 4.83
CA SER A 248 8.19 12.51 3.92
C SER A 248 9.30 13.23 4.67
N GLU A 249 10.50 12.70 4.60
CA GLU A 249 11.74 13.30 5.07
C GLU A 249 12.67 13.60 3.88
N LEU A 250 13.74 14.34 4.13
CA LEU A 250 14.62 14.82 3.05
C LEU A 250 15.25 13.68 2.23
N PHE A 251 15.61 12.57 2.87
CA PHE A 251 16.33 11.47 2.21
C PHE A 251 15.49 10.21 2.04
N HIS A 252 14.41 10.06 2.79
CA HIS A 252 13.54 8.89 2.74
C HIS A 252 12.14 9.23 3.25
N ASP A 253 11.17 8.47 2.82
CA ASP A 253 9.83 8.48 3.38
C ASP A 253 9.69 7.34 4.40
N VAL A 254 9.01 7.64 5.50
CA VAL A 254 8.67 6.67 6.54
C VAL A 254 7.26 6.19 6.28
N TYR A 255 7.10 4.89 6.01
CA TYR A 255 5.82 4.23 5.79
C TYR A 255 5.44 3.43 7.03
N ILE A 256 4.29 3.72 7.58
CA ILE A 256 3.70 3.02 8.72
C ILE A 256 2.36 2.46 8.25
N SER A 257 2.38 1.19 7.84
CA SER A 257 1.19 0.50 7.35
C SER A 257 0.58 -0.34 8.47
N PRO A 258 -0.74 -0.20 8.74
CA PRO A 258 -1.42 -1.07 9.68
C PRO A 258 -1.65 -2.43 9.03
N SER A 259 -1.40 -3.50 9.76
CA SER A 259 -1.64 -4.88 9.31
C SER A 259 -2.85 -5.48 10.00
N GLU A 260 -2.98 -5.23 11.31
CA GLU A 260 -4.03 -5.84 12.15
C GLU A 260 -4.25 -5.00 13.40
N TYR A 261 -5.47 -5.02 13.92
CA TYR A 261 -5.81 -4.54 15.25
C TYR A 261 -6.35 -5.71 16.07
N GLN A 262 -5.74 -5.95 17.21
CA GLN A 262 -6.17 -6.93 18.19
C GLN A 262 -6.84 -6.18 19.36
N PRO A 263 -8.14 -6.37 19.59
CA PRO A 263 -8.83 -5.72 20.70
C PRO A 263 -8.28 -6.24 22.05
N PRO A 264 -8.53 -5.49 23.14
CA PRO A 264 -8.13 -5.94 24.46
C PRO A 264 -8.79 -7.29 24.76
N TYR A 265 -8.01 -8.21 25.31
CA TYR A 265 -8.48 -9.54 25.65
C TYR A 265 -8.59 -9.70 27.19
N ASP A 266 -9.83 -9.87 27.65
CA ASP A 266 -10.09 -10.15 29.06
C ASP A 266 -9.81 -11.61 29.36
N ARG A 267 -8.72 -11.90 30.07
CA ARG A 267 -8.32 -13.26 30.47
C ARG A 267 -9.32 -13.92 31.40
N ASN A 268 -10.27 -13.19 31.95
CA ASN A 268 -11.38 -13.76 32.72
C ASN A 268 -12.49 -14.32 31.81
N MET A 269 -12.33 -14.27 30.49
CA MET A 269 -13.31 -14.76 29.54
C MET A 269 -12.75 -15.90 28.67
N ALA A 270 -13.63 -16.81 28.29
CA ALA A 270 -13.38 -17.81 27.27
C ALA A 270 -14.46 -17.73 26.17
N ASP A 271 -13.98 -17.61 24.93
CA ASP A 271 -14.83 -17.64 23.73
C ASP A 271 -14.73 -19.03 23.09
N MET A 272 -15.86 -19.71 22.92
CA MET A 272 -15.89 -21.13 22.53
C MET A 272 -17.04 -21.40 21.57
N SER A 273 -16.75 -22.17 20.52
CA SER A 273 -17.75 -22.81 19.68
C SER A 273 -18.17 -24.19 20.26
N ILE A 274 -19.29 -24.76 19.80
CA ILE A 274 -19.71 -26.08 20.25
C ILE A 274 -18.62 -27.14 20.06
N GLY A 275 -18.29 -27.85 21.13
CA GLY A 275 -17.25 -28.87 21.15
C GLY A 275 -15.83 -28.32 21.35
N GLN A 276 -15.62 -27.00 21.36
CA GLN A 276 -14.33 -26.39 21.66
C GLN A 276 -14.12 -26.21 23.16
N SER A 277 -12.86 -26.32 23.58
CA SER A 277 -12.42 -26.00 24.94
C SER A 277 -11.74 -24.68 25.00
N GLY A 278 -11.91 -23.95 26.12
CA GLY A 278 -11.24 -22.69 26.46
C GLY A 278 -10.80 -22.72 27.92
N THR A 279 -9.72 -22.05 28.23
CA THR A 279 -9.18 -22.00 29.61
C THR A 279 -9.30 -20.61 30.20
N VAL A 280 -9.74 -20.51 31.45
CA VAL A 280 -9.77 -19.28 32.24
C VAL A 280 -9.17 -19.57 33.61
N GLY A 281 -7.96 -19.12 33.87
CA GLY A 281 -7.23 -19.43 35.09
C GLY A 281 -7.07 -20.95 35.29
N PRO A 282 -7.53 -21.51 36.42
CA PRO A 282 -7.42 -22.95 36.70
C PRO A 282 -8.55 -23.78 36.05
N TYR A 283 -9.50 -23.16 35.34
CA TYR A 283 -10.66 -23.82 34.76
C TYR A 283 -10.46 -24.10 33.30
N GLU A 284 -10.75 -25.31 32.86
CA GLU A 284 -10.95 -25.68 31.46
C GLU A 284 -12.44 -25.88 31.20
N PHE A 285 -12.96 -25.08 30.26
CA PHE A 285 -14.35 -25.13 29.84
C PHE A 285 -14.45 -25.82 28.50
N THR A 286 -15.48 -26.71 28.34
CA THR A 286 -15.88 -27.25 27.04
C THR A 286 -17.32 -26.87 26.80
N PHE A 287 -17.62 -26.19 25.72
CA PHE A 287 -19.00 -25.83 25.37
C PHE A 287 -19.72 -27.02 24.70
N LEU A 288 -20.76 -27.53 25.34
CA LEU A 288 -21.49 -28.68 24.86
C LEU A 288 -22.70 -28.32 23.99
N GLY A 289 -23.28 -27.16 24.19
CA GLY A 289 -24.44 -26.67 23.43
C GLY A 289 -25.33 -25.73 24.24
N PHE A 290 -26.30 -25.16 23.57
CA PHE A 290 -27.28 -24.29 24.21
C PHE A 290 -28.36 -25.10 24.96
N ASP A 291 -28.86 -24.53 26.05
CA ASP A 291 -30.04 -24.98 26.78
C ASP A 291 -31.04 -23.83 26.74
N VAL A 292 -32.04 -23.99 25.90
CA VAL A 292 -33.12 -23.00 25.74
C VAL A 292 -34.35 -23.55 26.43
N SER A 293 -34.77 -22.92 27.52
CA SER A 293 -36.05 -23.24 28.14
C SER A 293 -37.16 -22.45 27.46
N ASP A 294 -38.21 -23.16 27.05
CA ASP A 294 -39.38 -22.58 26.39
C ASP A 294 -40.06 -21.54 27.27
N ALA A 295 -39.97 -20.28 26.90
CA ALA A 295 -40.59 -19.15 27.60
C ALA A 295 -42.02 -18.87 27.12
N HIS A 296 -42.82 -19.90 26.81
CA HIS A 296 -44.16 -19.69 26.24
C HIS A 296 -45.20 -19.17 27.24
N THR A 297 -44.88 -18.96 28.52
CA THR A 297 -45.89 -18.57 29.52
C THR A 297 -45.68 -17.25 30.27
N THR A 298 -44.52 -16.58 30.19
CA THR A 298 -44.25 -15.43 31.07
C THR A 298 -43.54 -14.22 30.42
N GLY A 299 -43.42 -14.14 29.09
CA GLY A 299 -42.77 -13.00 28.44
C GLY A 299 -41.25 -12.87 28.69
N SER A 300 -40.61 -13.91 29.21
CA SER A 300 -39.17 -13.98 29.44
C SER A 300 -38.58 -15.24 28.79
N ALA A 301 -37.53 -15.09 28.00
CA ALA A 301 -36.78 -16.18 27.41
C ALA A 301 -35.51 -16.43 28.23
N GLU A 302 -35.19 -17.69 28.52
CA GLU A 302 -33.95 -18.08 29.18
C GLU A 302 -33.05 -18.82 28.20
N VAL A 303 -31.82 -18.39 28.11
CA VAL A 303 -30.78 -19.06 27.32
C VAL A 303 -29.65 -19.47 28.24
N GLY A 304 -29.30 -20.74 28.23
CA GLY A 304 -28.20 -21.30 29.00
C GLY A 304 -27.12 -21.88 28.09
N ALA A 305 -25.88 -21.86 28.55
CA ALA A 305 -24.75 -22.54 27.93
C ALA A 305 -24.42 -23.80 28.73
N LYS A 306 -24.61 -24.99 28.16
CA LYS A 306 -24.16 -26.24 28.79
C LYS A 306 -22.67 -26.36 28.68
N LEU A 307 -21.99 -26.35 29.83
CA LEU A 307 -20.54 -26.39 29.94
C LEU A 307 -20.11 -27.61 30.72
N ARG A 308 -19.07 -28.30 30.23
CA ARG A 308 -18.26 -29.19 31.04
C ARG A 308 -17.08 -28.40 31.53
N VAL A 309 -16.90 -28.32 32.84
CA VAL A 309 -15.82 -27.59 33.49
C VAL A 309 -14.91 -28.57 34.21
N THR A 310 -13.63 -28.54 33.86
CA THR A 310 -12.60 -29.34 34.54
C THR A 310 -11.80 -28.43 35.46
N TYR A 311 -11.72 -28.81 36.72
CA TYR A 311 -10.96 -28.13 37.77
C TYR A 311 -10.22 -29.16 38.62
N GLU A 312 -8.92 -29.04 38.78
CA GLU A 312 -8.07 -29.99 39.54
C GLU A 312 -8.30 -31.46 39.18
N GLY A 313 -8.54 -31.74 37.89
CA GLY A 313 -8.79 -33.11 37.39
C GLY A 313 -10.20 -33.63 37.60
N GLN A 314 -11.10 -32.89 38.22
CA GLN A 314 -12.51 -33.23 38.35
C GLN A 314 -13.34 -32.46 37.30
N SER A 315 -14.27 -33.14 36.66
CA SER A 315 -15.16 -32.55 35.68
C SER A 315 -16.60 -32.48 36.21
N VAL A 316 -17.20 -31.30 36.08
CA VAL A 316 -18.60 -31.02 36.47
C VAL A 316 -19.30 -30.38 35.29
N GLU A 317 -20.57 -30.71 35.08
CA GLU A 317 -21.42 -30.06 34.10
C GLU A 317 -22.26 -28.99 34.81
N LEU A 318 -22.27 -27.77 34.21
CA LEU A 318 -23.05 -26.65 34.71
C LEU A 318 -23.54 -25.79 33.54
N THR A 319 -24.57 -25.00 33.84
CA THR A 319 -25.28 -24.24 32.81
C THR A 319 -25.53 -22.82 33.33
N PRO A 320 -24.57 -21.90 33.17
CA PRO A 320 -24.86 -20.48 33.37
C PRO A 320 -25.93 -20.02 32.38
N ARG A 321 -26.87 -19.18 32.84
CA ARG A 321 -28.04 -18.73 32.07
C ARG A 321 -28.11 -17.22 32.04
N ILE A 322 -28.79 -16.69 31.05
CA ILE A 322 -29.31 -15.32 31.03
C ILE A 322 -30.83 -15.39 30.83
N ARG A 323 -31.51 -14.47 31.50
CA ARG A 323 -32.96 -14.28 31.32
C ARG A 323 -33.19 -12.96 30.61
N LEU A 324 -33.82 -13.00 29.46
CA LEU A 324 -34.28 -11.83 28.71
C LEU A 324 -35.67 -11.47 29.23
N VAL A 325 -35.79 -10.35 29.92
CA VAL A 325 -37.07 -9.87 30.48
C VAL A 325 -37.60 -8.78 29.56
N THR A 326 -38.67 -9.07 28.83
CA THR A 326 -39.39 -8.07 28.04
C THR A 326 -40.66 -7.65 28.78
N SER A 327 -40.90 -6.33 28.90
CA SER A 327 -42.14 -5.78 29.46
C SER A 327 -42.90 -5.04 28.37
N PRO A 328 -44.25 -5.05 28.37
CA PRO A 328 -45.05 -4.25 27.46
C PRO A 328 -44.75 -2.75 27.52
N SER A 329 -44.22 -2.25 28.66
CA SER A 329 -43.83 -0.90 28.90
C SER A 329 -42.37 -0.59 28.56
N ASP A 330 -41.53 -1.61 28.32
CA ASP A 330 -40.15 -1.52 27.93
C ASP A 330 -39.80 -2.62 26.92
N PRO A 331 -39.97 -2.36 25.61
CA PRO A 331 -39.70 -3.35 24.57
C PRO A 331 -38.21 -3.64 24.35
N VAL A 332 -37.32 -2.84 24.89
CA VAL A 332 -35.86 -3.08 24.83
C VAL A 332 -35.45 -4.16 25.83
N GLY A 333 -36.22 -4.32 26.89
CA GLY A 333 -36.02 -5.37 27.89
C GLY A 333 -34.73 -5.26 28.68
N GLY A 334 -34.66 -6.00 29.78
CA GLY A 334 -33.45 -6.17 30.59
C GLY A 334 -32.84 -7.56 30.42
N ILE A 335 -31.54 -7.66 30.59
CA ILE A 335 -30.84 -8.94 30.70
C ILE A 335 -30.54 -9.17 32.17
N VAL A 336 -30.93 -10.34 32.68
CA VAL A 336 -30.63 -10.77 34.06
C VAL A 336 -29.68 -11.95 33.98
N ASP A 337 -28.46 -11.75 34.50
CA ASP A 337 -27.48 -12.82 34.59
C ASP A 337 -27.84 -13.83 35.68
N MET A 338 -27.75 -15.09 35.35
CA MET A 338 -27.94 -16.23 36.25
C MET A 338 -26.66 -17.08 36.24
N PRO A 339 -25.65 -16.67 37.04
CA PRO A 339 -24.37 -17.34 37.06
C PRO A 339 -24.45 -18.74 37.64
N ALA A 340 -23.57 -19.63 37.17
CA ALA A 340 -23.37 -20.94 37.75
C ALA A 340 -22.16 -20.92 38.69
N GLU A 341 -22.28 -21.60 39.85
CA GLU A 341 -21.16 -21.71 40.78
C GLU A 341 -20.13 -22.71 40.26
N LEU A 342 -18.86 -22.30 40.29
CA LEU A 342 -17.72 -23.12 39.92
C LEU A 342 -17.12 -23.80 41.15
N PRO A 343 -16.51 -24.99 40.98
CA PRO A 343 -15.66 -25.56 42.02
C PRO A 343 -14.59 -24.54 42.40
N GLY A 344 -14.35 -24.33 43.74
CA GLY A 344 -13.39 -23.30 44.20
C GLY A 344 -14.00 -21.93 44.52
N GLY A 345 -15.34 -21.77 44.44
CA GLY A 345 -16.07 -20.61 44.92
C GLY A 345 -16.15 -19.42 43.98
N HIS A 346 -15.73 -19.58 42.73
CA HIS A 346 -15.90 -18.57 41.65
C HIS A 346 -17.25 -18.79 40.93
N LYS A 347 -17.63 -17.86 40.05
CA LYS A 347 -18.89 -17.95 39.28
C LYS A 347 -18.62 -17.85 37.79
N ALA A 348 -19.31 -18.67 36.99
CA ALA A 348 -19.35 -18.60 35.55
C ALA A 348 -20.59 -17.86 35.10
N THR A 349 -20.44 -16.81 34.32
CA THR A 349 -21.54 -16.00 33.76
C THR A 349 -21.52 -16.13 32.25
N LEU A 350 -22.68 -16.28 31.61
CA LEU A 350 -22.83 -16.23 30.17
C LEU A 350 -22.81 -14.76 29.72
N ALA A 351 -21.62 -14.25 29.30
CA ALA A 351 -21.43 -12.83 28.96
C ALA A 351 -22.02 -12.47 27.59
N ALA A 352 -21.95 -13.39 26.62
CA ALA A 352 -22.55 -13.24 25.30
C ALA A 352 -22.77 -14.61 24.66
N PHE A 353 -23.67 -14.67 23.67
CA PHE A 353 -23.88 -15.85 22.86
C PHE A 353 -24.27 -15.49 21.43
N ASP A 354 -23.86 -16.31 20.48
CA ASP A 354 -24.26 -16.23 19.08
C ASP A 354 -24.83 -17.59 18.64
N PRO A 355 -26.17 -17.72 18.49
CA PRO A 355 -26.81 -18.97 18.07
C PRO A 355 -26.51 -19.35 16.63
N MET A 356 -26.25 -18.36 15.75
CA MET A 356 -25.95 -18.56 14.32
C MET A 356 -24.57 -19.18 14.12
N GLU A 357 -23.59 -18.63 14.80
CA GLU A 357 -22.20 -19.13 14.79
C GLU A 357 -21.96 -20.25 15.83
N ARG A 358 -22.98 -20.56 16.64
CA ARG A 358 -22.90 -21.55 17.72
C ARG A 358 -21.77 -21.29 18.70
N ARG A 359 -21.61 -20.00 19.10
CA ARG A 359 -20.55 -19.52 19.98
C ARG A 359 -21.09 -18.97 21.27
N VAL A 360 -20.29 -19.11 22.33
CA VAL A 360 -20.55 -18.53 23.65
C VAL A 360 -19.32 -17.83 24.19
N LEU A 361 -19.53 -16.73 24.91
CA LEU A 361 -18.52 -16.03 25.67
C LEU A 361 -18.86 -16.23 27.17
N ILE A 362 -18.01 -16.95 27.87
CA ILE A 362 -18.16 -17.22 29.31
C ILE A 362 -17.18 -16.32 30.06
N ARG A 363 -17.67 -15.63 31.07
CA ARG A 363 -16.86 -14.86 32.02
C ARG A 363 -16.78 -15.61 33.35
N VAL A 364 -15.59 -15.66 33.94
CA VAL A 364 -15.38 -16.15 35.30
C VAL A 364 -15.19 -14.96 36.24
N GLU A 365 -16.09 -14.82 37.20
CA GLU A 365 -16.04 -13.76 38.19
C GLU A 365 -15.21 -14.19 39.41
N GLY A 366 -14.44 -13.24 39.97
CA GLY A 366 -13.66 -13.43 41.19
C GLY A 366 -12.20 -13.84 40.97
N LEU A 367 -11.77 -14.19 39.75
CA LEU A 367 -10.37 -14.52 39.46
C LEU A 367 -9.48 -13.28 39.36
N ASN A 368 -10.04 -12.16 38.92
CA ASN A 368 -9.32 -10.89 38.73
C ASN A 368 -8.02 -11.02 37.91
N LEU A 369 -8.07 -11.83 36.85
CA LEU A 369 -6.95 -11.95 35.91
C LEU A 369 -6.75 -10.64 35.14
N PRO A 370 -5.51 -10.29 34.78
CA PRO A 370 -5.25 -9.07 34.05
C PRO A 370 -5.90 -9.11 32.66
N VAL A 371 -6.38 -7.96 32.20
CA VAL A 371 -6.82 -7.75 30.82
C VAL A 371 -5.57 -7.48 29.99
N ASP A 372 -5.36 -8.26 28.92
CA ASP A 372 -4.32 -7.96 27.96
C ASP A 372 -4.68 -6.69 27.19
N PRO A 373 -3.78 -5.72 27.09
CA PRO A 373 -4.05 -4.49 26.37
C PRO A 373 -4.32 -4.75 24.89
N ALA A 374 -5.05 -3.84 24.25
CA ALA A 374 -5.17 -3.85 22.80
C ALA A 374 -3.78 -3.81 22.14
N LYS A 375 -3.65 -4.43 20.96
CA LYS A 375 -2.36 -4.46 20.25
C LYS A 375 -2.56 -3.99 18.82
N ALA A 376 -1.66 -3.13 18.36
CA ALA A 376 -1.53 -2.76 16.97
C ALA A 376 -0.44 -3.59 16.31
N VAL A 377 -0.75 -4.24 15.21
CA VAL A 377 0.26 -4.84 14.33
C VAL A 377 0.47 -3.89 13.17
N ILE A 378 1.67 -3.35 13.09
CA ILE A 378 2.05 -2.39 12.05
C ILE A 378 3.29 -2.88 11.30
N THR A 379 3.40 -2.47 10.05
CA THR A 379 4.60 -2.68 9.23
C THR A 379 5.28 -1.34 9.04
N LEU A 380 6.53 -1.24 9.50
CA LEU A 380 7.37 -0.07 9.33
C LEU A 380 8.39 -0.32 8.22
N SER A 381 8.48 0.59 7.25
CA SER A 381 9.50 0.57 6.21
C SER A 381 9.99 1.97 5.86
N LEU A 382 11.25 2.07 5.44
CA LEU A 382 11.85 3.32 4.95
C LEU A 382 12.04 3.20 3.45
N LYS A 383 11.56 4.20 2.70
CA LYS A 383 11.66 4.24 1.23
C LYS A 383 12.49 5.46 0.81
N PRO A 384 13.80 5.30 0.59
CA PRO A 384 14.66 6.39 0.16
C PRO A 384 14.40 6.74 -1.31
N GLY A 385 14.78 7.97 -1.71
CA GLY A 385 14.69 8.39 -3.11
C GLY A 385 13.32 8.86 -3.58
N VAL A 386 12.24 8.72 -2.80
CA VAL A 386 10.90 9.17 -3.17
C VAL A 386 10.86 10.68 -3.45
N MET A 387 11.64 11.47 -2.72
CA MET A 387 11.80 12.91 -3.01
C MET A 387 12.30 13.17 -4.44
N LEU A 388 13.23 12.35 -4.97
CA LEU A 388 13.70 12.47 -6.35
C LEU A 388 12.58 12.14 -7.35
N VAL A 389 11.69 11.22 -7.03
CA VAL A 389 10.51 10.92 -7.86
C VAL A 389 9.65 12.18 -7.99
N TRP A 390 9.30 12.82 -6.87
CA TRP A 390 8.49 14.04 -6.88
C TRP A 390 9.19 15.21 -7.58
N LEU A 391 10.48 15.40 -7.32
CA LEU A 391 11.28 16.40 -8.01
C LEU A 391 11.29 16.18 -9.53
N GLY A 392 11.45 14.93 -9.95
CA GLY A 392 11.42 14.53 -11.36
C GLY A 392 10.06 14.81 -12.01
N VAL A 393 8.95 14.52 -11.29
CA VAL A 393 7.58 14.86 -11.73
C VAL A 393 7.44 16.38 -11.92
N ILE A 394 7.82 17.17 -10.94
CA ILE A 394 7.72 18.64 -10.99
C ILE A 394 8.49 19.19 -12.19
N ILE A 395 9.76 18.79 -12.35
CA ILE A 395 10.59 19.21 -13.48
C ILE A 395 9.96 18.76 -14.80
N GLY A 396 9.47 17.54 -14.87
CA GLY A 396 8.82 16.97 -16.05
C GLY A 396 7.56 17.74 -16.46
N VAL A 397 6.71 18.07 -15.49
CA VAL A 397 5.49 18.87 -15.71
C VAL A 397 5.83 20.27 -16.19
N ILE A 398 6.79 20.96 -15.55
CA ILE A 398 7.25 22.30 -15.99
C ILE A 398 7.76 22.21 -17.43
N GLY A 399 8.61 21.23 -17.75
CA GLY A 399 9.11 21.01 -19.10
C GLY A 399 8.01 20.78 -20.12
N GLY A 400 7.03 19.94 -19.77
CA GLY A 400 5.84 19.66 -20.59
C GLY A 400 5.00 20.91 -20.85
N LEU A 401 4.72 21.71 -19.83
CA LEU A 401 3.97 22.96 -19.96
C LEU A 401 4.68 23.95 -20.88
N ILE A 402 6.00 24.12 -20.73
CA ILE A 402 6.81 24.96 -21.64
C ILE A 402 6.70 24.46 -23.09
N ALA A 403 6.73 23.14 -23.30
CA ALA A 403 6.62 22.55 -24.63
C ALA A 403 5.21 22.75 -25.22
N VAL A 404 4.16 22.65 -24.42
CA VAL A 404 2.75 22.91 -24.85
C VAL A 404 2.59 24.37 -25.23
N VAL A 405 3.02 25.32 -24.38
CA VAL A 405 2.96 26.75 -24.67
C VAL A 405 3.67 27.07 -25.99
N ARG A 406 4.88 26.54 -26.17
CA ARG A 406 5.60 26.69 -27.42
C ARG A 406 4.80 26.21 -28.62
N ARG A 407 4.26 24.98 -28.58
CA ARG A 407 3.50 24.37 -29.67
C ARG A 407 2.21 25.13 -29.99
N THR A 408 1.52 25.63 -28.98
CA THR A 408 0.32 26.44 -29.16
C THR A 408 0.64 27.75 -29.89
N LEU A 409 1.75 28.42 -29.50
CA LEU A 409 2.18 29.64 -30.17
C LEU A 409 2.62 29.41 -31.63
N GLU A 410 3.37 28.33 -31.88
CA GLU A 410 3.78 27.94 -33.23
C GLU A 410 2.57 27.56 -34.11
N GLY A 411 1.61 26.80 -33.57
CA GLY A 411 0.39 26.37 -34.30
C GLY A 411 -0.52 27.53 -34.67
N ARG A 412 -0.74 28.48 -33.73
CA ARG A 412 -1.50 29.70 -34.04
C ARG A 412 -0.85 30.53 -35.16
N GLY A 413 0.48 30.70 -35.12
CA GLY A 413 1.17 31.41 -36.18
C GLY A 413 1.11 30.73 -37.53
N ALA A 414 1.11 29.40 -37.58
CA ALA A 414 0.94 28.63 -38.81
C ALA A 414 -0.46 28.82 -39.42
N LEU A 415 -1.49 28.89 -38.58
CA LEU A 415 -2.88 29.16 -39.02
C LEU A 415 -3.04 30.59 -39.59
N GLU A 416 -2.29 31.57 -39.06
CA GLU A 416 -2.31 32.95 -39.52
C GLU A 416 -1.37 33.21 -40.72
N GLY A 417 -0.66 32.20 -41.24
CA GLY A 417 0.28 32.32 -42.34
C GLY A 417 1.56 33.15 -41.98
N ARG A 418 1.78 33.37 -40.68
CA ARG A 418 2.89 34.18 -40.17
C ARG A 418 3.99 33.30 -39.55
N ARG A 419 5.26 33.59 -39.89
CA ARG A 419 6.40 33.05 -39.13
C ARG A 419 6.43 33.69 -37.74
N VAL A 420 5.99 32.97 -36.69
CA VAL A 420 6.00 33.45 -35.32
C VAL A 420 7.45 33.52 -34.81
N ARG A 421 7.91 34.72 -34.48
CA ARG A 421 9.11 34.87 -33.68
C ARG A 421 8.77 34.56 -32.24
N LEU A 422 9.24 33.40 -31.75
CA LEU A 422 9.06 33.02 -30.35
C LEU A 422 9.72 34.04 -29.43
N PRO A 423 9.07 34.45 -28.33
CA PRO A 423 9.62 35.35 -27.33
C PRO A 423 10.94 34.78 -26.76
N ARG A 424 11.96 35.65 -26.65
CA ARG A 424 13.25 35.27 -26.08
C ARG A 424 13.32 35.36 -24.56
N GLY A 425 12.39 36.09 -23.94
CA GLY A 425 12.32 36.28 -22.49
C GLY A 425 10.90 36.37 -21.94
N PHE A 426 10.75 36.28 -20.62
CA PHE A 426 9.46 36.34 -19.94
C PHE A 426 8.72 37.66 -20.16
N GLY A 427 9.44 38.80 -20.17
CA GLY A 427 8.85 40.11 -20.44
C GLY A 427 8.30 40.27 -21.87
N GLU A 428 8.91 39.60 -22.85
CA GLU A 428 8.38 39.54 -24.22
C GLU A 428 7.16 38.63 -24.33
N LEU A 429 7.13 37.51 -23.57
CA LEU A 429 5.98 36.61 -23.50
C LEU A 429 4.76 37.31 -22.92
N ALA A 430 4.94 38.06 -21.79
CA ALA A 430 3.85 38.81 -21.18
C ALA A 430 3.25 39.84 -22.15
N ARG A 431 4.11 40.59 -22.86
CA ARG A 431 3.68 41.54 -23.89
C ARG A 431 3.00 40.86 -25.08
N PHE A 432 3.50 39.71 -25.50
CA PHE A 432 2.94 38.96 -26.62
C PHE A 432 1.53 38.39 -26.27
N VAL A 433 1.31 37.99 -25.00
CA VAL A 433 0.02 37.54 -24.52
C VAL A 433 -0.96 38.70 -24.29
N SER A 434 -0.47 39.85 -23.78
CA SER A 434 -1.31 41.03 -23.50
C SER A 434 -1.66 41.85 -24.75
N SER A 435 -0.96 41.67 -25.86
CA SER A 435 -1.22 42.37 -27.15
C SER A 435 -2.24 41.63 -28.03
N ARG A 436 -2.86 40.59 -27.52
CA ARG A 436 -3.89 39.77 -28.17
C ARG A 436 -5.10 39.55 -27.28
#